data_d8a29e85e565e4101cda73706dcf1c41
#
_entry.id   d8a29e85e565e4101cda73706dcf1c41
#
_cell.length_a   1.000
_cell.length_b   1.000
_cell.length_c   1.000
_cell.angle_alpha   90.00
_cell.angle_beta   90.00
_cell.angle_gamma   90.00
#
_symmetry.space_group_name_H-M   'P 1'
#
loop_
_entity.id
_entity.type
_entity.pdbx_description
1 polymer ?
#
loop_
_entity_poly.entity_id
_entity_poly.type
_entity_poly.pdbx_seq_one_letter_code
_entity_poly.pdbx_strand_id
1 'polypeptide(L)'
;GLFPLYWPLLEPANPWEIVAHRAVWTLVFCAIVLAISKQIHSTIAILKSPKKVIGLLATTILISINWITYIWATNNGHVVEAALGYYINPLIIISFGVILLREKMRPLQWLAVGIAAIGVGILTYDYGRLPWVAISLALSWGTYGLVKKKLDLGALDGLAIETLISLIPYGFYLLYLGHNGTGQFGHKPLLAILLISAGAITAIPLLLFNGSTTRLP
;
A
#
# COMPACT_ATOMS: atom_id res chain seq x y z
N GLY A 1 8.60 -4.28 9.35
CA GLY A 1 9.23 -3.50 10.41
C GLY A 1 10.37 -2.56 10.01
N LEU A 2 11.07 -2.74 8.86
CA LEU A 2 12.25 -1.91 8.51
C LEU A 2 11.92 -0.67 7.66
N PHE A 3 10.71 -0.51 7.19
CA PHE A 3 10.31 0.63 6.34
C PHE A 3 10.54 2.02 6.96
N PRO A 4 10.32 2.27 8.27
CA PRO A 4 10.60 3.57 8.86
C PRO A 4 12.07 3.96 8.84
N LEU A 5 12.98 2.98 8.75
CA LEU A 5 14.42 3.22 8.62
C LEU A 5 14.83 3.46 7.16
N TYR A 6 14.05 2.94 6.20
CA TYR A 6 14.37 3.04 4.79
C TYR A 6 13.93 4.37 4.16
N TRP A 7 12.72 4.84 4.45
CA TRP A 7 12.18 6.03 3.80
C TRP A 7 12.95 7.32 4.09
N PRO A 8 13.46 7.57 5.32
CA PRO A 8 14.30 8.73 5.59
C PRO A 8 15.62 8.75 4.81
N LEU A 9 16.14 7.57 4.40
CA LEU A 9 17.37 7.49 3.57
C LEU A 9 17.16 8.04 2.16
N LEU A 10 15.92 8.23 1.74
CA LEU A 10 15.55 8.79 0.44
C LEU A 10 15.49 10.33 0.44
N GLU A 11 15.75 10.97 1.56
CA GLU A 11 15.91 12.42 1.60
C GLU A 11 17.11 12.85 0.73
N PRO A 12 16.97 13.95 -0.03
CA PRO A 12 15.96 15.00 0.03
C PRO A 12 14.74 14.80 -0.91
N ALA A 13 14.51 13.60 -1.47
CA ALA A 13 13.33 13.36 -2.30
C ALA A 13 12.04 13.53 -1.48
N ASN A 14 11.08 14.28 -2.01
CA ASN A 14 9.81 14.47 -1.34
C ASN A 14 8.94 13.20 -1.35
N PRO A 15 7.95 13.05 -0.43
CA PRO A 15 7.12 11.84 -0.35
C PRO A 15 6.41 11.46 -1.66
N TRP A 16 5.99 12.45 -2.45
CA TRP A 16 5.34 12.22 -3.74
C TRP A 16 6.31 11.65 -4.79
N GLU A 17 7.55 12.15 -4.83
CA GLU A 17 8.61 11.65 -5.71
C GLU A 17 8.97 10.20 -5.32
N ILE A 18 9.10 9.92 -4.02
CA ILE A 18 9.37 8.57 -3.52
C ILE A 18 8.24 7.60 -3.94
N VAL A 19 6.96 7.99 -3.76
CA VAL A 19 5.83 7.14 -4.18
C VAL A 19 5.79 6.95 -5.68
N ALA A 20 6.09 7.99 -6.45
CA ALA A 20 6.11 7.92 -7.91
C ALA A 20 7.19 6.94 -8.41
N HIS A 21 8.42 7.06 -7.93
CA HIS A 21 9.49 6.10 -8.24
C HIS A 21 9.15 4.69 -7.76
N ARG A 22 8.62 4.56 -6.55
CA ARG A 22 8.16 3.29 -6.01
C ARG A 22 7.15 2.61 -6.93
N ALA A 23 6.15 3.34 -7.45
CA ALA A 23 5.14 2.79 -8.35
C ALA A 23 5.77 2.35 -9.70
N VAL A 24 6.61 3.20 -10.30
CA VAL A 24 7.29 2.91 -11.56
C VAL A 24 8.19 1.68 -11.46
N TRP A 25 9.05 1.63 -10.46
CA TRP A 25 9.98 0.52 -10.28
C TRP A 25 9.29 -0.77 -9.82
N THR A 26 8.16 -0.67 -9.09
CA THR A 26 7.31 -1.85 -8.81
C THR A 26 6.70 -2.39 -10.10
N LEU A 27 6.25 -1.54 -11.01
CA LEU A 27 5.75 -1.97 -12.32
C LEU A 27 6.84 -2.71 -13.11
N VAL A 28 8.05 -2.14 -13.18
CA VAL A 28 9.19 -2.78 -13.86
C VAL A 28 9.47 -4.15 -13.25
N PHE A 29 9.51 -4.25 -11.92
CA PHE A 29 9.69 -5.52 -11.22
C PHE A 29 8.57 -6.52 -11.55
N CYS A 30 7.30 -6.11 -11.47
CA CYS A 30 6.16 -6.96 -11.82
C CYS A 30 6.20 -7.41 -13.28
N ALA A 31 6.59 -6.52 -14.21
CA ALA A 31 6.71 -6.87 -15.63
C ALA A 31 7.78 -7.95 -15.86
N ILE A 32 8.92 -7.85 -15.20
CA ILE A 32 9.98 -8.87 -15.24
C ILE A 32 9.45 -10.21 -14.71
N VAL A 33 8.80 -10.21 -13.53
CA VAL A 33 8.25 -11.43 -12.92
C VAL A 33 7.15 -12.04 -13.80
N LEU A 34 6.25 -11.24 -14.39
CA LEU A 34 5.21 -11.68 -15.32
C LEU A 34 5.81 -12.31 -16.59
N ALA A 35 6.89 -11.73 -17.11
CA ALA A 35 7.58 -12.27 -18.27
C ALA A 35 8.23 -13.64 -17.97
N ILE A 36 8.92 -13.76 -16.84
CA ILE A 36 9.56 -15.01 -16.40
C ILE A 36 8.52 -16.08 -16.10
N SER A 37 7.42 -15.73 -15.41
CA SER A 37 6.35 -16.67 -15.05
C SER A 37 5.37 -16.98 -16.20
N LYS A 38 5.53 -16.33 -17.36
CA LYS A 38 4.66 -16.47 -18.55
C LYS A 38 3.19 -16.15 -18.28
N GLN A 39 2.90 -15.28 -17.29
CA GLN A 39 1.54 -14.92 -16.86
C GLN A 39 1.01 -13.64 -17.53
N ILE A 40 1.70 -13.06 -18.49
CA ILE A 40 1.28 -11.82 -19.17
C ILE A 40 -0.14 -11.93 -19.76
N HIS A 41 -0.49 -13.11 -20.29
CA HIS A 41 -1.82 -13.33 -20.89
C HIS A 41 -2.98 -13.21 -19.88
N SER A 42 -2.77 -13.67 -18.62
CA SER A 42 -3.77 -13.52 -17.55
C SER A 42 -4.00 -12.05 -17.21
N THR A 43 -2.91 -11.29 -17.08
CA THR A 43 -2.96 -9.85 -16.80
C THR A 43 -3.70 -9.08 -17.91
N ILE A 44 -3.42 -9.38 -19.19
CA ILE A 44 -4.12 -8.76 -20.33
C ILE A 44 -5.62 -9.13 -20.34
N ALA A 45 -5.97 -10.37 -19.99
CA ALA A 45 -7.36 -10.79 -19.91
C ALA A 45 -8.16 -10.01 -18.84
N ILE A 46 -7.51 -9.66 -17.71
CA ILE A 46 -8.13 -8.83 -16.67
C ILE A 46 -8.43 -7.43 -17.18
N LEU A 47 -7.54 -6.82 -17.95
CA LEU A 47 -7.73 -5.48 -18.54
C LEU A 47 -8.95 -5.40 -19.49
N LYS A 48 -9.38 -6.52 -20.06
CA LYS A 48 -10.60 -6.59 -20.91
C LYS A 48 -11.89 -6.56 -20.10
N SER A 49 -11.86 -6.66 -18.77
CA SER A 49 -13.04 -6.66 -17.91
C SER A 49 -13.22 -5.29 -17.24
N PRO A 50 -14.21 -4.46 -17.69
CA PRO A 50 -14.41 -3.12 -17.13
C PRO A 50 -14.66 -3.12 -15.62
N LYS A 51 -15.41 -4.11 -15.12
CA LYS A 51 -15.71 -4.24 -13.68
C LYS A 51 -14.43 -4.45 -12.85
N LYS A 52 -13.51 -5.29 -13.35
CA LYS A 52 -12.22 -5.55 -12.68
C LYS A 52 -11.31 -4.31 -12.73
N VAL A 53 -11.30 -3.62 -13.87
CA VAL A 53 -10.50 -2.39 -14.04
C VAL A 53 -11.00 -1.28 -13.12
N ILE A 54 -12.31 -1.06 -12.99
CA ILE A 54 -12.87 -0.08 -12.05
C ILE A 54 -12.51 -0.43 -10.61
N GLY A 55 -12.62 -1.70 -10.23
CA GLY A 55 -12.19 -2.15 -8.91
C GLY A 55 -10.70 -1.93 -8.66
N LEU A 56 -9.84 -2.21 -9.66
CA LEU A 56 -8.40 -1.97 -9.59
C LEU A 56 -8.06 -0.47 -9.58
N LEU A 57 -8.83 0.38 -10.25
CA LEU A 57 -8.70 1.82 -10.12
C LEU A 57 -8.98 2.29 -8.69
N ALA A 58 -10.04 1.78 -8.06
CA ALA A 58 -10.35 2.09 -6.68
C ALA A 58 -9.22 1.62 -5.73
N THR A 59 -8.70 0.39 -5.91
CA THR A 59 -7.57 -0.10 -5.11
C THR A 59 -6.30 0.68 -5.35
N THR A 60 -6.04 1.15 -6.58
CA THR A 60 -4.90 2.02 -6.90
C THR A 60 -4.98 3.35 -6.14
N ILE A 61 -6.15 3.97 -6.07
CA ILE A 61 -6.34 5.20 -5.31
C ILE A 61 -6.11 4.95 -3.81
N LEU A 62 -6.72 3.89 -3.26
CA LEU A 62 -6.60 3.56 -1.84
C LEU A 62 -5.15 3.27 -1.43
N ILE A 63 -4.43 2.47 -2.23
CA ILE A 63 -3.03 2.14 -1.92
C ILE A 63 -2.12 3.37 -2.10
N SER A 64 -2.42 4.26 -3.04
CA SER A 64 -1.68 5.51 -3.22
C SER A 64 -1.85 6.43 -2.01
N ILE A 65 -3.09 6.61 -1.51
CA ILE A 65 -3.36 7.37 -0.29
C ILE A 65 -2.58 6.76 0.89
N ASN A 66 -2.62 5.44 1.03
CA ASN A 66 -1.90 4.74 2.09
C ASN A 66 -0.39 4.99 2.02
N TRP A 67 0.21 4.84 0.85
CA TRP A 67 1.65 4.99 0.67
C TRP A 67 2.13 6.42 0.89
N ILE A 68 1.41 7.40 0.36
CA ILE A 68 1.74 8.82 0.54
C ILE A 68 1.65 9.17 2.03
N THR A 69 0.54 8.81 2.68
CA THR A 69 0.33 9.08 4.12
C THR A 69 1.43 8.45 4.96
N TYR A 70 1.81 7.19 4.66
CA TYR A 70 2.84 6.49 5.43
C TYR A 70 4.23 7.11 5.26
N ILE A 71 4.65 7.40 4.01
CA ILE A 71 5.96 8.00 3.75
C ILE A 71 6.01 9.42 4.31
N TRP A 72 4.92 10.19 4.12
CA TRP A 72 4.82 11.51 4.72
C TRP A 72 4.94 11.46 6.25
N ALA A 73 4.22 10.55 6.90
CA ALA A 73 4.24 10.41 8.34
C ALA A 73 5.62 10.02 8.88
N THR A 74 6.33 9.11 8.21
CA THR A 74 7.68 8.70 8.63
C THR A 74 8.71 9.80 8.48
N ASN A 75 8.61 10.63 7.43
CA ASN A 75 9.55 11.72 7.16
C ASN A 75 9.24 13.01 7.95
N ASN A 76 8.03 13.11 8.53
CA ASN A 76 7.62 14.28 9.32
C ASN A 76 7.45 13.98 10.82
N GLY A 77 8.06 12.93 11.34
CA GLY A 77 8.07 12.62 12.77
C GLY A 77 6.78 12.00 13.34
N HIS A 78 5.81 11.61 12.47
CA HIS A 78 4.55 10.98 12.87
C HIS A 78 4.63 9.44 12.88
N VAL A 79 5.81 8.87 13.16
CA VAL A 79 6.04 7.40 13.14
C VAL A 79 5.15 6.67 14.14
N VAL A 80 4.90 7.27 15.32
CA VAL A 80 4.03 6.69 16.35
C VAL A 80 2.58 6.60 15.86
N GLU A 81 2.07 7.65 15.19
CA GLU A 81 0.73 7.60 14.57
C GLU A 81 0.65 6.54 13.47
N ALA A 82 1.68 6.44 12.64
CA ALA A 82 1.74 5.41 11.60
C ALA A 82 1.74 4.00 12.22
N ALA A 83 2.47 3.78 13.31
CA ALA A 83 2.44 2.52 14.06
C ALA A 83 1.06 2.24 14.64
N LEU A 84 0.39 3.25 15.23
CA LEU A 84 -0.98 3.13 15.75
C LEU A 84 -1.96 2.68 14.65
N GLY A 85 -1.79 3.12 13.41
CA GLY A 85 -2.57 2.69 12.26
C GLY A 85 -2.52 1.18 12.04
N TYR A 86 -1.37 0.54 12.28
CA TYR A 86 -1.25 -0.92 12.19
C TYR A 86 -1.99 -1.66 13.30
N TYR A 87 -2.14 -1.05 14.48
CA TYR A 87 -2.96 -1.62 15.57
C TYR A 87 -4.45 -1.43 15.34
N ILE A 88 -4.85 -0.33 14.69
CA ILE A 88 -6.24 -0.06 14.31
C ILE A 88 -6.67 -0.93 13.11
N ASN A 89 -5.76 -1.26 12.20
CA ASN A 89 -6.07 -1.97 10.96
C ASN A 89 -6.81 -3.31 11.15
N PRO A 90 -6.41 -4.23 12.04
CA PRO A 90 -7.18 -5.45 12.31
C PRO A 90 -8.61 -5.16 12.75
N LEU A 91 -8.84 -4.11 13.56
CA LEU A 91 -10.18 -3.72 13.99
C LEU A 91 -11.06 -3.27 12.83
N ILE A 92 -10.50 -2.49 11.88
CA ILE A 92 -11.19 -2.07 10.66
C ILE A 92 -11.51 -3.28 9.78
N ILE A 93 -10.55 -4.18 9.54
CA ILE A 93 -10.75 -5.38 8.73
C ILE A 93 -11.85 -6.27 9.34
N ILE A 94 -11.82 -6.50 10.63
CA ILE A 94 -12.84 -7.27 11.34
C ILE A 94 -14.19 -6.58 11.26
N SER A 95 -14.26 -5.27 11.47
CA SER A 95 -15.49 -4.49 11.34
C SER A 95 -16.09 -4.63 9.94
N PHE A 96 -15.28 -4.60 8.89
CA PHE A 96 -15.74 -4.83 7.53
C PHE A 96 -16.21 -6.26 7.31
N GLY A 97 -15.52 -7.26 7.86
CA GLY A 97 -15.93 -8.67 7.83
C GLY A 97 -17.32 -8.86 8.44
N VAL A 98 -17.53 -8.32 9.63
CA VAL A 98 -18.81 -8.46 10.36
C VAL A 98 -19.92 -7.62 9.69
N ILE A 99 -19.67 -6.34 9.39
CA ILE A 99 -20.72 -5.41 8.95
C ILE A 99 -21.05 -5.61 7.46
N LEU A 100 -20.04 -5.70 6.60
CA LEU A 100 -20.25 -5.74 5.14
C LEU A 100 -20.35 -7.15 4.58
N LEU A 101 -19.58 -8.11 5.13
CA LEU A 101 -19.59 -9.50 4.70
C LEU A 101 -20.51 -10.37 5.55
N ARG A 102 -21.08 -9.82 6.66
CA ARG A 102 -21.95 -10.52 7.60
C ARG A 102 -21.33 -11.79 8.17
N GLU A 103 -20.01 -11.77 8.37
CA GLU A 103 -19.28 -12.88 8.97
C GLU A 103 -19.66 -13.01 10.45
N LYS A 104 -19.90 -14.24 10.89
CA LYS A 104 -20.22 -14.52 12.31
C LYS A 104 -18.93 -14.75 13.08
N MET A 105 -18.73 -13.98 14.15
CA MET A 105 -17.58 -14.12 15.04
C MET A 105 -17.93 -14.98 16.26
N ARG A 106 -16.94 -15.75 16.71
CA ARG A 106 -17.04 -16.48 17.99
C ARG A 106 -16.91 -15.51 19.17
N PRO A 107 -17.52 -15.82 20.34
CA PRO A 107 -17.44 -14.93 21.52
C PRO A 107 -16.02 -14.56 21.94
N LEU A 108 -15.08 -15.51 21.82
CA LEU A 108 -13.66 -15.28 22.14
C LEU A 108 -12.99 -14.27 21.18
N GLN A 109 -13.42 -14.24 19.91
CA GLN A 109 -12.94 -13.26 18.95
C GLN A 109 -13.45 -11.86 19.29
N TRP A 110 -14.72 -11.73 19.74
CA TRP A 110 -15.27 -10.46 20.24
C TRP A 110 -14.52 -9.94 21.47
N LEU A 111 -14.10 -10.84 22.38
CA LEU A 111 -13.28 -10.47 23.53
C LEU A 111 -11.94 -9.90 23.08
N ALA A 112 -11.25 -10.57 22.12
CA ALA A 112 -9.98 -10.09 21.57
C ALA A 112 -10.13 -8.72 20.88
N VAL A 113 -11.19 -8.51 20.10
CA VAL A 113 -11.51 -7.21 19.48
C VAL A 113 -11.76 -6.14 20.55
N GLY A 114 -12.49 -6.47 21.61
CA GLY A 114 -12.75 -5.55 22.73
C GLY A 114 -11.46 -5.11 23.43
N ILE A 115 -10.56 -6.06 23.72
CA ILE A 115 -9.25 -5.75 24.33
C ILE A 115 -8.41 -4.85 23.40
N ALA A 116 -8.36 -5.17 22.10
CA ALA A 116 -7.63 -4.37 21.14
C ALA A 116 -8.23 -2.95 21.00
N ALA A 117 -9.57 -2.82 20.98
CA ALA A 117 -10.25 -1.53 20.93
C ALA A 117 -9.98 -0.66 22.17
N ILE A 118 -9.93 -1.27 23.36
CA ILE A 118 -9.55 -0.57 24.61
C ILE A 118 -8.10 -0.09 24.50
N GLY A 119 -7.17 -0.93 24.03
CA GLY A 119 -5.77 -0.55 23.86
C GLY A 119 -5.61 0.65 22.90
N VAL A 120 -6.31 0.62 21.76
CA VAL A 120 -6.33 1.72 20.81
C VAL A 120 -6.93 2.98 21.44
N GLY A 121 -8.01 2.84 22.23
CA GLY A 121 -8.65 3.94 22.94
C GLY A 121 -7.71 4.63 23.93
N ILE A 122 -6.98 3.84 24.74
CA ILE A 122 -5.97 4.36 25.68
C ILE A 122 -4.86 5.12 24.93
N LEU A 123 -4.30 4.52 23.88
CA LEU A 123 -3.24 5.16 23.08
C LEU A 123 -3.73 6.45 22.40
N THR A 124 -4.97 6.46 21.92
CA THR A 124 -5.56 7.66 21.31
C THR A 124 -5.78 8.78 22.33
N TYR A 125 -6.22 8.40 23.55
CA TYR A 125 -6.40 9.35 24.65
C TYR A 125 -5.07 9.94 25.11
N ASP A 126 -4.04 9.12 25.30
CA ASP A 126 -2.69 9.54 25.69
C ASP A 126 -2.05 10.44 24.62
N TYR A 127 -2.36 10.20 23.34
CA TYR A 127 -1.90 11.02 22.23
C TYR A 127 -2.49 12.44 22.22
N GLY A 128 -3.61 12.68 22.91
CA GLY A 128 -4.23 13.98 23.15
C GLY A 128 -4.90 14.65 21.95
N ARG A 129 -4.89 14.01 20.78
CA ARG A 129 -5.55 14.48 19.54
C ARG A 129 -5.99 13.30 18.66
N LEU A 130 -6.94 13.57 17.75
CA LEU A 130 -7.39 12.56 16.79
C LEU A 130 -6.21 12.13 15.90
N PRO A 131 -5.81 10.84 15.91
CA PRO A 131 -4.68 10.34 15.13
C PRO A 131 -5.09 10.13 13.66
N TRP A 132 -5.24 11.23 12.89
CA TRP A 132 -5.75 11.20 11.52
C TRP A 132 -4.88 10.34 10.59
N VAL A 133 -3.55 10.30 10.82
CA VAL A 133 -2.62 9.43 10.08
C VAL A 133 -2.99 7.97 10.29
N ALA A 134 -3.17 7.56 11.56
CA ALA A 134 -3.53 6.18 11.91
C ALA A 134 -4.87 5.77 11.29
N ILE A 135 -5.87 6.64 11.38
CA ILE A 135 -7.20 6.41 10.81
C ILE A 135 -7.12 6.30 9.28
N SER A 136 -6.41 7.23 8.62
CA SER A 136 -6.24 7.22 7.17
C SER A 136 -5.55 5.93 6.69
N LEU A 137 -4.48 5.50 7.38
CA LEU A 137 -3.76 4.27 7.07
C LEU A 137 -4.65 3.03 7.27
N ALA A 138 -5.36 2.95 8.39
CA ALA A 138 -6.21 1.80 8.70
C ALA A 138 -7.42 1.69 7.75
N LEU A 139 -8.10 2.79 7.45
CA LEU A 139 -9.24 2.81 6.53
C LEU A 139 -8.83 2.53 5.08
N SER A 140 -7.76 3.17 4.60
CA SER A 140 -7.30 2.95 3.23
C SER A 140 -6.84 1.52 3.00
N TRP A 141 -6.07 0.95 3.93
CA TRP A 141 -5.62 -0.44 3.84
C TRP A 141 -6.75 -1.45 4.03
N GLY A 142 -7.62 -1.25 5.02
CA GLY A 142 -8.77 -2.13 5.27
C GLY A 142 -9.73 -2.16 4.08
N THR A 143 -10.06 -0.98 3.51
CA THR A 143 -10.90 -0.89 2.31
C THR A 143 -10.22 -1.50 1.09
N TYR A 144 -8.90 -1.26 0.92
CA TYR A 144 -8.09 -1.90 -0.12
C TYR A 144 -8.21 -3.43 -0.04
N GLY A 145 -7.98 -4.02 1.14
CA GLY A 145 -8.08 -5.45 1.35
C GLY A 145 -9.47 -6.02 1.04
N LEU A 146 -10.54 -5.30 1.44
CA LEU A 146 -11.91 -5.69 1.15
C LEU A 146 -12.21 -5.71 -0.36
N VAL A 147 -11.79 -4.68 -1.10
CA VAL A 147 -11.99 -4.61 -2.55
C VAL A 147 -11.17 -5.69 -3.25
N LYS A 148 -9.92 -5.92 -2.83
CA LYS A 148 -9.06 -7.00 -3.36
C LYS A 148 -9.69 -8.38 -3.16
N LYS A 149 -10.23 -8.65 -1.97
CA LYS A 149 -10.94 -9.91 -1.67
C LYS A 149 -12.12 -10.12 -2.62
N LYS A 150 -12.89 -9.06 -2.92
CA LYS A 150 -14.03 -9.13 -3.86
C LYS A 150 -13.62 -9.29 -5.32
N LEU A 151 -12.46 -8.77 -5.70
CA LEU A 151 -11.96 -8.88 -7.09
C LEU A 151 -11.43 -10.27 -7.41
N ASP A 152 -10.99 -11.02 -6.39
CA ASP A 152 -10.45 -12.38 -6.50
C ASP A 152 -9.42 -12.51 -7.64
N LEU A 153 -8.39 -11.67 -7.59
CA LEU A 153 -7.32 -11.62 -8.59
C LEU A 153 -6.01 -12.11 -8.00
N GLY A 154 -5.19 -12.72 -8.84
CA GLY A 154 -3.81 -13.07 -8.50
C GLY A 154 -3.05 -11.85 -7.98
N ALA A 155 -2.20 -12.06 -6.98
CA ALA A 155 -1.44 -10.98 -6.35
C ALA A 155 -0.58 -10.20 -7.34
N LEU A 156 0.12 -10.94 -8.22
CA LEU A 156 1.02 -10.36 -9.21
C LEU A 156 0.24 -9.58 -10.28
N ASP A 157 -0.84 -10.17 -10.81
CA ASP A 157 -1.70 -9.52 -11.80
C ASP A 157 -2.31 -8.23 -11.25
N GLY A 158 -2.85 -8.30 -10.02
CA GLY A 158 -3.46 -7.14 -9.38
C GLY A 158 -2.45 -6.02 -9.15
N LEU A 159 -1.26 -6.33 -8.60
CA LEU A 159 -0.21 -5.34 -8.34
C LEU A 159 0.33 -4.73 -9.64
N ALA A 160 0.53 -5.55 -10.68
CA ALA A 160 1.00 -5.09 -11.98
C ALA A 160 0.02 -4.10 -12.61
N ILE A 161 -1.29 -4.37 -12.55
CA ILE A 161 -2.30 -3.47 -13.13
C ILE A 161 -2.45 -2.21 -12.28
N GLU A 162 -2.43 -2.31 -10.95
CA GLU A 162 -2.47 -1.15 -10.05
C GLU A 162 -1.30 -0.19 -10.31
N THR A 163 -0.09 -0.73 -10.46
CA THR A 163 1.08 0.08 -10.77
C THR A 163 1.07 0.61 -12.21
N LEU A 164 0.50 -0.14 -13.16
CA LEU A 164 0.28 0.35 -14.53
C LEU A 164 -0.72 1.51 -14.57
N ILE A 165 -1.82 1.44 -13.83
CA ILE A 165 -2.79 2.53 -13.71
C ILE A 165 -2.12 3.75 -13.07
N SER A 166 -1.35 3.55 -12.01
CA SER A 166 -0.67 4.62 -11.29
C SER A 166 0.50 5.23 -12.09
N LEU A 167 1.01 4.54 -13.11
CA LEU A 167 2.06 5.05 -13.98
C LEU A 167 1.64 6.37 -14.66
N ILE A 168 0.35 6.53 -15.01
CA ILE A 168 -0.14 7.74 -15.67
C ILE A 168 0.10 8.98 -14.78
N PRO A 169 -0.53 9.11 -13.59
CA PRO A 169 -0.34 10.29 -12.76
C PRO A 169 1.10 10.43 -12.24
N TYR A 170 1.72 9.34 -11.81
CA TYR A 170 3.08 9.41 -11.27
C TYR A 170 4.14 9.62 -12.36
N GLY A 171 3.95 9.06 -13.55
CA GLY A 171 4.82 9.33 -14.69
C GLY A 171 4.78 10.80 -15.11
N PHE A 172 3.60 11.39 -15.22
CA PHE A 172 3.46 12.82 -15.46
C PHE A 172 4.11 13.66 -14.37
N TYR A 173 3.97 13.29 -13.11
CA TYR A 173 4.61 13.99 -12.02
C TYR A 173 6.15 13.92 -12.09
N LEU A 174 6.72 12.75 -12.39
CA LEU A 174 8.18 12.60 -12.56
C LEU A 174 8.70 13.40 -13.75
N LEU A 175 7.96 13.43 -14.87
CA LEU A 175 8.30 14.26 -16.02
C LEU A 175 8.27 15.75 -15.67
N TYR A 176 7.27 16.19 -14.92
CA TYR A 176 7.17 17.55 -14.40
C TYR A 176 8.36 17.93 -13.51
N LEU A 177 8.75 17.05 -12.57
CA LEU A 177 9.93 17.26 -11.72
C LEU A 177 11.22 17.35 -12.55
N GLY A 178 11.38 16.46 -13.54
CA GLY A 178 12.54 16.46 -14.45
C GLY A 178 12.61 17.74 -15.28
N HIS A 179 11.47 18.20 -15.81
CA HIS A 179 11.42 19.43 -16.60
C HIS A 179 11.78 20.68 -15.78
N ASN A 180 11.32 20.75 -14.53
CA ASN A 180 11.61 21.86 -13.62
C ASN A 180 12.96 21.76 -12.91
N GLY A 181 13.72 20.70 -13.10
CA GLY A 181 14.99 20.47 -12.42
C GLY A 181 14.87 20.30 -10.90
N THR A 182 13.67 19.97 -10.39
CA THR A 182 13.40 19.80 -8.95
C THR A 182 13.43 18.34 -8.50
N GLY A 183 13.48 17.39 -9.44
CA GLY A 183 13.59 15.97 -9.16
C GLY A 183 14.96 15.62 -8.59
N GLN A 184 14.99 14.68 -7.64
CA GLN A 184 16.21 14.25 -6.97
C GLN A 184 16.85 13.02 -7.64
N PHE A 185 16.12 12.34 -8.53
CA PHE A 185 16.61 11.17 -9.25
C PHE A 185 17.79 11.52 -10.16
N GLY A 186 18.89 10.78 -10.03
CA GLY A 186 20.10 10.98 -10.86
C GLY A 186 21.11 11.98 -10.30
N HIS A 187 20.79 12.80 -9.28
CA HIS A 187 21.76 13.73 -8.69
C HIS A 187 22.82 13.00 -7.83
N LYS A 188 22.43 11.91 -7.17
CA LYS A 188 23.33 11.08 -6.35
C LYS A 188 23.13 9.62 -6.72
N PRO A 189 24.19 8.86 -7.07
CA PRO A 189 24.07 7.44 -7.44
C PRO A 189 23.40 6.59 -6.37
N LEU A 190 23.73 6.81 -5.10
CA LEU A 190 23.13 6.08 -3.99
C LEU A 190 21.63 6.31 -3.89
N LEU A 191 21.17 7.56 -4.02
CA LEU A 191 19.75 7.90 -3.98
C LEU A 191 19.00 7.27 -5.16
N ALA A 192 19.59 7.26 -6.35
CA ALA A 192 19.00 6.60 -7.51
C ALA A 192 18.83 5.09 -7.28
N ILE A 193 19.85 4.41 -6.73
CA ILE A 193 19.79 2.98 -6.39
C ILE A 193 18.70 2.73 -5.34
N LEU A 194 18.60 3.57 -4.32
CA LEU A 194 17.56 3.46 -3.30
C LEU A 194 16.17 3.66 -3.90
N LEU A 195 15.95 4.66 -4.73
CA LEU A 195 14.66 4.88 -5.42
C LEU A 195 14.28 3.70 -6.32
N ILE A 196 15.24 3.11 -7.04
CA ILE A 196 15.03 1.91 -7.85
C ILE A 196 14.67 0.71 -6.97
N SER A 197 15.43 0.48 -5.89
CA SER A 197 15.20 -0.65 -4.99
C SER A 197 13.87 -0.58 -4.25
N ALA A 198 13.27 0.62 -4.11
CA ALA A 198 11.95 0.80 -3.50
C ALA A 198 10.85 -0.01 -4.21
N GLY A 199 10.98 -0.25 -5.52
CA GLY A 199 10.07 -1.11 -6.28
C GLY A 199 10.11 -2.56 -5.80
N ALA A 200 11.29 -3.17 -5.75
CA ALA A 200 11.47 -4.55 -5.30
C ALA A 200 11.10 -4.72 -3.81
N ILE A 201 11.52 -3.78 -2.96
CA ILE A 201 11.20 -3.75 -1.53
C ILE A 201 9.68 -3.68 -1.29
N THR A 202 8.93 -3.08 -2.21
CA THR A 202 7.46 -3.05 -2.17
C THR A 202 6.85 -4.34 -2.69
N ALA A 203 7.29 -4.80 -3.85
CA ALA A 203 6.68 -5.94 -4.54
C ALA A 203 6.89 -7.25 -3.80
N ILE A 204 8.11 -7.53 -3.33
CA ILE A 204 8.45 -8.83 -2.73
C ILE A 204 7.56 -9.16 -1.51
N PRO A 205 7.42 -8.31 -0.47
CA PRO A 205 6.56 -8.61 0.66
C PRO A 205 5.07 -8.79 0.28
N LEU A 206 4.58 -7.97 -0.66
CA LEU A 206 3.18 -8.06 -1.12
C LEU A 206 2.92 -9.37 -1.87
N LEU A 207 3.84 -9.80 -2.73
CA LEU A 207 3.73 -11.06 -3.46
C LEU A 207 3.82 -12.26 -2.52
N LEU A 208 4.74 -12.26 -1.56
CA LEU A 208 4.88 -13.31 -0.56
C LEU A 208 3.66 -13.40 0.35
N PHE A 209 3.15 -12.26 0.83
CA PHE A 209 1.95 -12.22 1.66
C PHE A 209 0.73 -12.79 0.93
N ASN A 210 0.46 -12.32 -0.28
CA ASN A 210 -0.67 -12.79 -1.07
C ASN A 210 -0.50 -14.27 -1.49
N GLY A 211 0.71 -14.72 -1.76
CA GLY A 211 0.99 -16.14 -2.03
C GLY A 211 0.76 -17.04 -0.80
N SER A 212 0.88 -16.52 0.42
CA SER A 212 0.57 -17.26 1.64
C SER A 212 -0.93 -17.31 1.93
N THR A 213 -1.66 -16.22 1.70
CA THR A 213 -3.11 -16.15 1.96
C THR A 213 -3.94 -17.06 1.05
N THR A 214 -3.46 -17.36 -0.16
CA THR A 214 -4.11 -18.31 -1.07
C THR A 214 -3.88 -19.78 -0.71
N ARG A 215 -2.90 -20.07 0.16
CA ARG A 215 -2.53 -21.45 0.57
C ARG A 215 -2.99 -21.82 1.96
N LEU A 216 -3.41 -20.85 2.74
CA LEU A 216 -3.95 -21.07 4.09
C LEU A 216 -5.47 -21.10 4.02
N PRO A 217 -6.12 -22.10 4.68
CA PRO A 217 -7.56 -22.23 4.71
C PRO A 217 -8.24 -21.09 5.46
#